data_9a5ecaba99bc41f1d3d98b405451d4f7
#
_entry.id   9a5ecaba99bc41f1d3d98b405451d4f7
#
_cell.length_a   1.000
_cell.length_b   1.000
_cell.length_c   1.000
_cell.angle_alpha   90.00
_cell.angle_beta   90.00
_cell.angle_gamma   90.00
#
_symmetry.space_group_name_H-M   'P 1'
#
loop_
_entity.id
_entity.type
_entity.pdbx_description
1 polymer ?
#
loop_
_entity_poly.entity_id
_entity_poly.type
_entity_poly.pdbx_seq_one_letter_code
_entity_poly.pdbx_strand_id
1 'polypeptide(L)'
;MRALKRVVLWIGLIAVTAVPAMAVDSLYHAAVPVAGTSAAARNQAIAAAAAAVLVQLSGNPDVAIQPGVATALASAPALVKDYHYTEGGNGSLMLDVGFDPQALESLARRLALPVWPSPRPPVLVEIRIDGHPADAAALAGLVESGAARGVQFILPHAGAPAAAGVAACQHDALAQLARDYGTGLALVGQISGGDGSWTLVTGDTCQSWQSVSTNTTSVLTAAGNAAVDRLVARFAAAPAPAGGQAGALWVGHLRSASQYAAVMALLRNDPRIRSVRPMAAEGDGLLLSLQLDAPLATVAADLAASGHLVSAAPQPGADVSLDWVR
;
A
#
# COMPACT_ATOMS: atom_id res chain seq x y z
N MET A 1 -0.13 -23.87 -68.01
CA MET A 1 -1.04 -23.82 -66.84
C MET A 1 -0.17 -23.67 -65.59
N ARG A 2 -0.07 -22.42 -65.07
CA ARG A 2 0.76 -22.10 -63.88
C ARG A 2 -0.18 -21.87 -62.70
N ALA A 3 -0.08 -22.72 -61.67
CA ALA A 3 -0.85 -22.64 -60.43
C ALA A 3 -0.22 -21.62 -59.48
N LEU A 4 -0.94 -20.57 -59.15
CA LEU A 4 -0.56 -19.53 -58.24
C LEU A 4 -0.94 -19.95 -56.83
N LYS A 5 0.05 -20.30 -55.97
CA LYS A 5 -0.17 -20.56 -54.52
C LYS A 5 -0.31 -19.25 -53.79
N ARG A 6 -1.51 -18.98 -53.26
CA ARG A 6 -1.77 -17.88 -52.36
C ARG A 6 -1.28 -18.25 -50.93
N VAL A 7 -0.26 -17.52 -50.46
CA VAL A 7 0.19 -17.58 -49.07
C VAL A 7 -0.67 -16.59 -48.26
N VAL A 8 -1.49 -17.07 -47.37
CA VAL A 8 -2.26 -16.26 -46.41
C VAL A 8 -1.39 -16.06 -45.17
N LEU A 9 -0.91 -14.84 -44.99
CA LEU A 9 -0.12 -14.41 -43.83
C LEU A 9 -1.10 -14.09 -42.71
N TRP A 10 -1.14 -14.92 -41.66
CA TRP A 10 -1.87 -14.64 -40.42
C TRP A 10 -1.02 -13.69 -39.57
N ILE A 11 -1.39 -12.41 -39.52
CA ILE A 11 -0.84 -11.46 -38.55
C ILE A 11 -1.62 -11.66 -37.25
N GLY A 12 -1.00 -12.35 -36.28
CA GLY A 12 -1.52 -12.46 -34.93
C GLY A 12 -1.48 -11.09 -34.23
N LEU A 13 -2.64 -10.50 -33.99
CA LEU A 13 -2.80 -9.29 -33.20
C LEU A 13 -2.56 -9.65 -31.71
N ILE A 14 -1.38 -9.37 -31.21
CA ILE A 14 -1.09 -9.47 -29.76
C ILE A 14 -1.79 -8.27 -29.10
N ALA A 15 -2.94 -8.52 -28.50
CA ALA A 15 -3.60 -7.57 -27.62
C ALA A 15 -2.76 -7.43 -26.33
N VAL A 16 -1.93 -6.40 -26.26
CA VAL A 16 -1.32 -5.96 -25.02
C VAL A 16 -2.44 -5.39 -24.16
N THR A 17 -2.89 -6.16 -23.17
CA THR A 17 -3.80 -5.65 -22.15
C THR A 17 -3.03 -4.65 -21.30
N ALA A 18 -3.22 -3.36 -21.56
CA ALA A 18 -2.75 -2.29 -20.70
C ALA A 18 -3.46 -2.45 -19.33
N VAL A 19 -2.71 -2.85 -18.31
CA VAL A 19 -3.14 -2.76 -16.91
C VAL A 19 -3.34 -1.28 -16.63
N PRO A 20 -4.53 -0.81 -16.20
CA PRO A 20 -4.74 0.61 -15.96
C PRO A 20 -3.83 1.08 -14.81
N ALA A 21 -3.01 2.08 -15.08
CA ALA A 21 -2.17 2.80 -14.11
C ALA A 21 -3.02 3.72 -13.19
N MET A 22 -4.13 3.19 -12.64
CA MET A 22 -5.11 3.97 -11.89
C MET A 22 -4.84 4.06 -10.37
N ALA A 23 -3.82 3.40 -9.84
CA ALA A 23 -3.66 3.27 -8.38
C ALA A 23 -2.87 4.41 -7.72
N VAL A 24 -2.12 5.21 -8.46
CA VAL A 24 -1.26 6.26 -7.85
C VAL A 24 -2.02 7.58 -7.67
N ASP A 25 -2.92 7.94 -8.58
CA ASP A 25 -3.69 9.19 -8.50
C ASP A 25 -4.79 9.18 -7.43
N SER A 26 -5.28 8.01 -7.01
CA SER A 26 -6.44 7.91 -6.10
C SER A 26 -6.17 8.42 -4.67
N LEU A 27 -4.93 8.39 -4.19
CA LEU A 27 -4.57 8.85 -2.84
C LEU A 27 -4.62 10.37 -2.67
N TYR A 28 -4.58 11.12 -3.75
CA TYR A 28 -4.59 12.59 -3.73
C TYR A 28 -5.94 13.16 -4.19
N HIS A 29 -6.96 12.31 -4.30
CA HIS A 29 -8.32 12.66 -4.66
C HIS A 29 -9.30 12.35 -3.52
N ALA A 30 -10.30 13.22 -3.35
CA ALA A 30 -11.42 12.94 -2.47
C ALA A 30 -12.71 13.55 -3.00
N ALA A 31 -13.78 12.75 -2.98
CA ALA A 31 -15.13 13.19 -3.28
C ALA A 31 -15.89 13.50 -1.98
N VAL A 32 -16.39 14.69 -1.84
CA VAL A 32 -17.10 15.15 -0.63
C VAL A 32 -18.43 15.78 -0.96
N PRO A 33 -19.44 15.69 -0.11
CA PRO A 33 -20.72 16.40 -0.28
C PRO A 33 -20.50 17.92 -0.31
N VAL A 34 -21.21 18.63 -1.19
CA VAL A 34 -21.16 20.08 -1.27
C VAL A 34 -22.58 20.67 -1.28
N ALA A 35 -22.81 21.73 -0.50
CA ALA A 35 -24.13 22.32 -0.34
C ALA A 35 -24.59 23.14 -1.56
N GLY A 36 -23.73 23.34 -2.56
CA GLY A 36 -24.02 24.08 -3.80
C GLY A 36 -22.76 24.53 -4.51
N THR A 37 -22.92 25.28 -5.60
CA THR A 37 -21.83 25.71 -6.48
C THR A 37 -21.23 27.07 -6.14
N SER A 38 -21.67 27.72 -5.04
CA SER A 38 -21.11 28.99 -4.59
C SER A 38 -19.63 28.86 -4.21
N ALA A 39 -18.88 29.95 -4.31
CA ALA A 39 -17.45 29.95 -3.96
C ALA A 39 -17.22 29.56 -2.49
N ALA A 40 -18.09 30.00 -1.57
CA ALA A 40 -18.02 29.66 -0.16
C ALA A 40 -18.24 28.16 0.08
N ALA A 41 -19.30 27.57 -0.50
CA ALA A 41 -19.60 26.14 -0.39
C ALA A 41 -18.47 25.29 -1.00
N ARG A 42 -17.94 25.70 -2.16
CA ARG A 42 -16.82 25.02 -2.82
C ARG A 42 -15.57 25.05 -1.96
N ASN A 43 -15.18 26.20 -1.40
CA ASN A 43 -13.98 26.30 -0.58
C ASN A 43 -14.09 25.46 0.71
N GLN A 44 -15.28 25.40 1.29
CA GLN A 44 -15.54 24.53 2.44
C GLN A 44 -15.42 23.05 2.06
N ALA A 45 -15.97 22.65 0.91
CA ALA A 45 -15.84 21.28 0.41
C ALA A 45 -14.38 20.92 0.06
N ILE A 46 -13.61 21.86 -0.53
CA ILE A 46 -12.17 21.65 -0.79
C ILE A 46 -11.39 21.45 0.52
N ALA A 47 -11.70 22.22 1.57
CA ALA A 47 -11.05 22.02 2.88
C ALA A 47 -11.38 20.63 3.48
N ALA A 48 -12.64 20.18 3.35
CA ALA A 48 -13.05 18.85 3.77
C ALA A 48 -12.37 17.73 2.93
N ALA A 49 -12.26 17.91 1.62
CA ALA A 49 -11.55 17.00 0.73
C ALA A 49 -10.05 16.92 1.09
N ALA A 50 -9.41 18.05 1.34
CA ALA A 50 -8.01 18.08 1.78
C ALA A 50 -7.80 17.37 3.13
N ALA A 51 -8.73 17.50 4.07
CA ALA A 51 -8.70 16.76 5.33
C ALA A 51 -8.80 15.25 5.07
N ALA A 52 -9.70 14.81 4.19
CA ALA A 52 -9.85 13.41 3.82
C ALA A 52 -8.55 12.85 3.17
N VAL A 53 -7.93 13.62 2.27
CA VAL A 53 -6.65 13.22 1.67
C VAL A 53 -5.52 13.17 2.71
N LEU A 54 -5.47 14.10 3.67
CA LEU A 54 -4.50 14.00 4.77
C LEU A 54 -4.74 12.77 5.66
N VAL A 55 -6.00 12.37 5.88
CA VAL A 55 -6.34 11.08 6.53
C VAL A 55 -5.79 9.92 5.70
N GLN A 56 -6.01 9.91 4.39
CA GLN A 56 -5.49 8.86 3.51
C GLN A 56 -3.95 8.81 3.53
N LEU A 57 -3.26 9.94 3.47
CA LEU A 57 -1.79 10.01 3.45
C LEU A 57 -1.16 9.58 4.78
N SER A 58 -1.73 10.00 5.89
CA SER A 58 -1.22 9.68 7.24
C SER A 58 -1.79 8.38 7.80
N GLY A 59 -2.91 7.90 7.26
CA GLY A 59 -3.70 6.82 7.85
C GLY A 59 -4.33 7.16 9.21
N ASN A 60 -4.19 8.40 9.69
CA ASN A 60 -4.72 8.84 10.98
C ASN A 60 -6.10 9.49 10.82
N PRO A 61 -7.19 8.90 11.36
CA PRO A 61 -8.54 9.47 11.24
C PRO A 61 -8.68 10.82 11.95
N ASP A 62 -7.85 11.08 12.97
CA ASP A 62 -7.89 12.28 13.80
C ASP A 62 -6.97 13.42 13.30
N VAL A 63 -6.48 13.33 12.06
CA VAL A 63 -5.54 14.31 11.51
C VAL A 63 -6.12 15.72 11.52
N ALA A 64 -7.41 15.89 11.27
CA ALA A 64 -8.07 17.20 11.17
C ALA A 64 -8.05 17.98 12.50
N ILE A 65 -8.00 17.29 13.65
CA ILE A 65 -7.96 17.92 14.98
C ILE A 65 -6.55 18.17 15.51
N GLN A 66 -5.52 17.77 14.74
CA GLN A 66 -4.13 18.00 15.16
C GLN A 66 -3.77 19.50 15.09
N PRO A 67 -2.84 19.96 15.94
CA PRO A 67 -2.42 21.35 15.98
C PRO A 67 -1.92 21.85 14.62
N GLY A 68 -2.42 23.02 14.18
CA GLY A 68 -2.02 23.64 12.92
C GLY A 68 -2.74 23.14 11.68
N VAL A 69 -3.35 21.94 11.71
CA VAL A 69 -4.03 21.36 10.54
C VAL A 69 -5.24 22.19 10.13
N ALA A 70 -6.10 22.57 11.07
CA ALA A 70 -7.27 23.41 10.78
C ALA A 70 -6.90 24.73 10.08
N THR A 71 -5.82 25.38 10.52
CA THR A 71 -5.30 26.60 9.90
C THR A 71 -4.77 26.34 8.49
N ALA A 72 -4.06 25.22 8.30
CA ALA A 72 -3.52 24.84 7.00
C ALA A 72 -4.62 24.51 5.99
N LEU A 73 -5.70 23.84 6.43
CA LEU A 73 -6.86 23.52 5.61
C LEU A 73 -7.61 24.75 5.08
N ALA A 74 -7.55 25.88 5.76
CA ALA A 74 -8.08 27.15 5.26
C ALA A 74 -7.40 27.59 3.95
N SER A 75 -6.16 27.16 3.71
CA SER A 75 -5.39 27.44 2.50
C SER A 75 -5.48 26.31 1.45
N ALA A 76 -6.28 25.27 1.68
CA ALA A 76 -6.41 24.12 0.79
C ALA A 76 -6.80 24.45 -0.66
N PRO A 77 -7.60 25.50 -0.97
CA PRO A 77 -7.88 25.90 -2.34
C PRO A 77 -6.64 26.17 -3.20
N ALA A 78 -5.53 26.58 -2.59
CA ALA A 78 -4.26 26.83 -3.29
C ALA A 78 -3.50 25.52 -3.66
N LEU A 79 -3.92 24.37 -3.11
CA LEU A 79 -3.31 23.06 -3.35
C LEU A 79 -4.07 22.25 -4.40
N VAL A 80 -5.21 22.76 -4.88
CA VAL A 80 -6.08 22.06 -5.85
C VAL A 80 -5.43 22.07 -7.21
N LYS A 81 -5.33 20.89 -7.82
CA LYS A 81 -4.92 20.67 -9.22
C LYS A 81 -6.12 20.78 -10.16
N ASP A 82 -7.20 20.08 -9.81
CA ASP A 82 -8.47 20.06 -10.55
C ASP A 82 -9.64 19.75 -9.61
N TYR A 83 -10.85 20.06 -10.05
CA TYR A 83 -12.07 19.64 -9.36
C TYR A 83 -13.25 19.54 -10.34
N HIS A 84 -14.21 18.67 -10.03
CA HIS A 84 -15.45 18.59 -10.79
C HIS A 84 -16.64 18.23 -9.88
N TYR A 85 -17.83 18.66 -10.30
CA TYR A 85 -19.07 18.34 -9.62
C TYR A 85 -19.64 17.05 -10.18
N THR A 86 -20.10 16.16 -9.31
CA THR A 86 -20.75 14.89 -9.66
C THR A 86 -22.03 14.72 -8.86
N GLU A 87 -22.91 13.83 -9.32
CA GLU A 87 -24.08 13.42 -8.55
C GLU A 87 -23.73 12.16 -7.72
N GLY A 88 -23.98 12.23 -6.43
CA GLY A 88 -23.89 11.08 -5.54
C GLY A 88 -25.09 10.14 -5.70
N GLY A 89 -24.97 8.91 -5.19
CA GLY A 89 -25.97 7.85 -5.36
C GLY A 89 -27.39 8.15 -4.84
N ASN A 90 -27.59 9.18 -4.07
CA ASN A 90 -28.86 9.68 -3.54
C ASN A 90 -29.30 11.03 -4.15
N GLY A 91 -28.69 11.45 -5.28
CA GLY A 91 -28.95 12.74 -5.91
C GLY A 91 -28.31 13.93 -5.19
N SER A 92 -27.44 13.70 -4.20
CA SER A 92 -26.68 14.78 -3.56
C SER A 92 -25.59 15.30 -4.48
N LEU A 93 -25.34 16.62 -4.44
CA LEU A 93 -24.20 17.19 -5.16
C LEU A 93 -22.91 16.84 -4.42
N MET A 94 -21.94 16.29 -5.16
CA MET A 94 -20.61 15.95 -4.70
C MET A 94 -19.59 16.84 -5.40
N LEU A 95 -18.50 17.16 -4.72
CA LEU A 95 -17.31 17.77 -5.29
C LEU A 95 -16.17 16.77 -5.21
N ASP A 96 -15.71 16.31 -6.36
CA ASP A 96 -14.49 15.53 -6.48
C ASP A 96 -13.31 16.47 -6.69
N VAL A 97 -12.30 16.36 -5.83
CA VAL A 97 -11.17 17.31 -5.78
C VAL A 97 -9.86 16.52 -5.90
N GLY A 98 -9.08 16.86 -6.93
CA GLY A 98 -7.71 16.41 -7.10
C GLY A 98 -6.72 17.46 -6.59
N PHE A 99 -5.75 17.02 -5.81
CA PHE A 99 -4.70 17.86 -5.24
C PHE A 99 -3.35 17.61 -5.88
N ASP A 100 -2.48 18.62 -5.87
CA ASP A 100 -1.08 18.44 -6.24
C ASP A 100 -0.36 17.56 -5.19
N PRO A 101 0.19 16.38 -5.58
CA PRO A 101 0.82 15.46 -4.64
C PRO A 101 1.99 16.09 -3.88
N GLN A 102 2.86 16.83 -4.57
CA GLN A 102 4.05 17.44 -3.97
C GLN A 102 3.68 18.56 -2.99
N ALA A 103 2.64 19.35 -3.30
CA ALA A 103 2.15 20.41 -2.44
C ALA A 103 1.53 19.84 -1.15
N LEU A 104 0.72 18.75 -1.26
CA LEU A 104 0.12 18.09 -0.09
C LEU A 104 1.14 17.37 0.78
N GLU A 105 2.09 16.65 0.19
CA GLU A 105 3.17 16.01 0.96
C GLU A 105 4.05 17.05 1.66
N SER A 106 4.32 18.17 1.00
CA SER A 106 5.05 19.29 1.61
C SER A 106 4.27 19.89 2.77
N LEU A 107 2.94 20.00 2.66
CA LEU A 107 2.08 20.42 3.77
C LEU A 107 2.15 19.40 4.92
N ALA A 108 2.01 18.11 4.65
CA ALA A 108 2.09 17.07 5.66
C ALA A 108 3.44 17.10 6.42
N ARG A 109 4.55 17.27 5.69
CA ARG A 109 5.89 17.45 6.30
C ARG A 109 5.99 18.68 7.19
N ARG A 110 5.46 19.84 6.76
CA ARG A 110 5.46 21.05 7.59
C ARG A 110 4.63 20.91 8.87
N LEU A 111 3.59 20.08 8.81
CA LEU A 111 2.74 19.76 9.97
C LEU A 111 3.29 18.61 10.81
N ALA A 112 4.47 18.09 10.46
CA ALA A 112 5.11 16.92 11.09
C ALA A 112 4.18 15.68 11.14
N LEU A 113 3.26 15.54 10.17
CA LEU A 113 2.39 14.38 10.08
C LEU A 113 3.21 13.18 9.58
N PRO A 114 3.02 12.00 10.16
CA PRO A 114 3.57 10.78 9.58
C PRO A 114 2.91 10.53 8.22
N VAL A 115 3.69 10.20 7.23
CA VAL A 115 3.20 9.91 5.87
C VAL A 115 3.66 8.53 5.46
N TRP A 116 2.71 7.70 5.05
CA TRP A 116 3.01 6.45 4.35
C TRP A 116 3.10 6.74 2.85
N PRO A 117 4.30 6.63 2.23
CA PRO A 117 4.51 7.00 0.84
C PRO A 117 3.69 6.13 -0.14
N SER A 118 3.40 6.69 -1.31
CA SER A 118 2.85 5.94 -2.45
C SER A 118 4.01 5.47 -3.36
N PRO A 119 3.86 4.33 -4.10
CA PRO A 119 2.69 3.45 -4.17
C PRO A 119 2.58 2.52 -2.96
N ARG A 120 1.35 2.25 -2.50
CA ARG A 120 1.09 1.31 -1.41
C ARG A 120 0.67 -0.03 -1.97
N PRO A 121 1.32 -1.13 -1.55
CA PRO A 121 0.85 -2.46 -1.94
C PRO A 121 -0.54 -2.73 -1.36
N PRO A 122 -1.41 -3.45 -2.07
CA PRO A 122 -2.69 -3.88 -1.54
C PRO A 122 -2.50 -4.92 -0.43
N VAL A 123 -3.45 -5.01 0.48
CA VAL A 123 -3.48 -6.02 1.55
C VAL A 123 -4.44 -7.13 1.15
N LEU A 124 -3.93 -8.37 1.00
CA LEU A 124 -4.79 -9.53 0.79
C LEU A 124 -5.59 -9.82 2.05
N VAL A 125 -6.90 -9.98 1.92
CA VAL A 125 -7.79 -10.27 3.06
C VAL A 125 -8.33 -11.68 2.93
N GLU A 126 -7.99 -12.56 3.87
CA GLU A 126 -8.52 -13.91 3.96
C GLU A 126 -9.18 -14.12 5.31
N ILE A 127 -10.50 -13.97 5.36
CA ILE A 127 -11.29 -14.05 6.58
C ILE A 127 -12.31 -15.20 6.48
N ARG A 128 -12.45 -15.93 7.56
CA ARG A 128 -13.46 -16.97 7.73
C ARG A 128 -14.44 -16.55 8.82
N ILE A 129 -15.75 -16.72 8.54
CA ILE A 129 -16.82 -16.49 9.49
C ILE A 129 -17.51 -17.83 9.73
N ASP A 130 -17.50 -18.31 10.98
CA ASP A 130 -18.05 -19.61 11.37
C ASP A 130 -17.56 -20.77 10.47
N GLY A 131 -16.25 -20.74 10.14
CA GLY A 131 -15.58 -21.74 9.34
C GLY A 131 -15.73 -21.59 7.82
N HIS A 132 -16.54 -20.63 7.30
CA HIS A 132 -16.74 -20.38 5.88
C HIS A 132 -15.95 -19.15 5.41
N PRO A 133 -15.40 -19.14 4.17
CA PRO A 133 -14.79 -17.94 3.62
C PRO A 133 -15.81 -16.78 3.58
N ALA A 134 -15.41 -15.60 4.06
CA ALA A 134 -16.24 -14.41 3.98
C ALA A 134 -16.29 -13.91 2.52
N ASP A 135 -17.47 -13.54 2.07
CA ASP A 135 -17.69 -12.95 0.75
C ASP A 135 -17.46 -11.42 0.75
N ALA A 136 -17.47 -10.81 -0.43
CA ALA A 136 -17.26 -9.38 -0.59
C ALA A 136 -18.31 -8.52 0.15
N ALA A 137 -19.55 -8.99 0.26
CA ALA A 137 -20.62 -8.26 0.94
C ALA A 137 -20.41 -8.24 2.45
N ALA A 138 -20.00 -9.37 3.02
CA ALA A 138 -19.66 -9.46 4.45
C ALA A 138 -18.45 -8.56 4.79
N LEU A 139 -17.48 -8.45 3.89
CA LEU A 139 -16.24 -7.67 4.10
C LEU A 139 -16.36 -6.19 3.74
N ALA A 140 -17.52 -5.71 3.27
CA ALA A 140 -17.72 -4.34 2.80
C ALA A 140 -17.25 -3.30 3.83
N GLY A 141 -17.65 -3.41 5.10
CA GLY A 141 -17.28 -2.46 6.16
C GLY A 141 -15.78 -2.46 6.47
N LEU A 142 -15.10 -3.61 6.36
CA LEU A 142 -13.65 -3.71 6.50
C LEU A 142 -12.96 -3.00 5.33
N VAL A 143 -13.38 -3.28 4.09
CA VAL A 143 -12.83 -2.67 2.87
C VAL A 143 -13.01 -1.15 2.89
N GLU A 144 -14.18 -0.68 3.26
CA GLU A 144 -14.52 0.74 3.37
C GLU A 144 -13.67 1.47 4.41
N SER A 145 -13.46 0.85 5.58
CA SER A 145 -12.61 1.40 6.65
C SER A 145 -11.14 1.55 6.21
N GLY A 146 -10.64 0.62 5.41
CA GLY A 146 -9.31 0.71 4.81
C GLY A 146 -9.21 1.80 3.76
N ALA A 147 -10.15 1.82 2.82
CA ALA A 147 -10.19 2.80 1.73
C ALA A 147 -10.25 4.24 2.24
N ALA A 148 -11.07 4.50 3.28
CA ALA A 148 -11.15 5.82 3.93
C ALA A 148 -9.81 6.31 4.49
N ARG A 149 -8.88 5.39 4.78
CA ARG A 149 -7.55 5.66 5.33
C ARG A 149 -6.41 5.34 4.33
N GLY A 150 -6.75 5.22 3.04
CA GLY A 150 -5.80 5.04 1.95
C GLY A 150 -5.16 3.64 1.87
N VAL A 151 -5.81 2.61 2.40
CA VAL A 151 -5.38 1.21 2.29
C VAL A 151 -6.36 0.43 1.41
N GLN A 152 -5.84 -0.23 0.38
CA GLN A 152 -6.63 -1.10 -0.49
C GLN A 152 -6.62 -2.53 0.04
N PHE A 153 -7.76 -3.04 0.44
CA PHE A 153 -7.97 -4.45 0.73
C PHE A 153 -8.44 -5.20 -0.52
N ILE A 154 -7.81 -6.33 -0.83
CA ILE A 154 -8.17 -7.20 -1.97
C ILE A 154 -8.54 -8.58 -1.49
N LEU A 155 -9.43 -9.25 -2.22
CA LEU A 155 -9.89 -10.60 -1.90
C LEU A 155 -9.06 -11.66 -2.60
N PRO A 156 -8.91 -12.87 -2.02
CA PRO A 156 -8.20 -13.96 -2.66
C PRO A 156 -8.96 -14.48 -3.90
N HIS A 157 -8.20 -14.90 -4.91
CA HIS A 157 -8.70 -15.65 -6.05
C HIS A 157 -8.45 -17.16 -5.86
N ALA A 158 -8.94 -17.99 -6.77
CA ALA A 158 -8.70 -19.41 -6.75
C ALA A 158 -7.18 -19.71 -6.83
N GLY A 159 -6.69 -20.59 -5.94
CA GLY A 159 -5.27 -20.91 -5.85
C GLY A 159 -4.45 -20.00 -4.90
N ALA A 160 -5.12 -19.18 -4.09
CA ALA A 160 -4.46 -18.42 -3.03
C ALA A 160 -3.62 -19.34 -2.12
N PRO A 161 -2.48 -18.82 -1.56
CA PRO A 161 -1.71 -19.55 -0.57
C PRO A 161 -2.56 -19.88 0.65
N ALA A 162 -2.24 -20.98 1.34
CA ALA A 162 -3.01 -21.40 2.51
C ALA A 162 -2.92 -20.33 3.62
N ALA A 163 -4.07 -19.84 4.09
CA ALA A 163 -4.18 -18.84 5.16
C ALA A 163 -3.33 -19.18 6.40
N ALA A 164 -3.32 -20.44 6.79
CA ALA A 164 -2.53 -20.91 7.95
C ALA A 164 -1.02 -20.70 7.74
N GLY A 165 -0.49 -20.95 6.55
CA GLY A 165 0.93 -20.73 6.22
C GLY A 165 1.28 -19.24 6.20
N VAL A 166 0.40 -18.40 5.64
CA VAL A 166 0.55 -16.95 5.64
C VAL A 166 0.49 -16.39 7.06
N ALA A 167 -0.50 -16.80 7.86
CA ALA A 167 -0.64 -16.37 9.26
C ALA A 167 0.51 -16.82 10.15
N ALA A 168 1.16 -17.96 9.81
CA ALA A 168 2.34 -18.46 10.52
C ALA A 168 3.67 -17.86 10.02
N CYS A 169 3.64 -16.88 9.11
CA CYS A 169 4.82 -16.29 8.48
C CYS A 169 5.76 -17.32 7.84
N GLN A 170 5.23 -18.38 7.27
CA GLN A 170 6.03 -19.36 6.57
C GLN A 170 6.59 -18.76 5.27
N HIS A 171 7.93 -18.83 5.11
CA HIS A 171 8.63 -18.21 3.98
C HIS A 171 8.03 -18.59 2.62
N ASP A 172 7.75 -19.89 2.38
CA ASP A 172 7.20 -20.36 1.10
C ASP A 172 5.79 -19.80 0.83
N ALA A 173 4.95 -19.69 1.87
CA ALA A 173 3.62 -19.11 1.76
C ALA A 173 3.68 -17.59 1.49
N LEU A 174 4.61 -16.87 2.11
CA LEU A 174 4.83 -15.45 1.86
C LEU A 174 5.42 -15.22 0.46
N ALA A 175 6.35 -16.06 0.03
CA ALA A 175 6.90 -16.00 -1.32
C ALA A 175 5.83 -16.30 -2.38
N GLN A 176 4.90 -17.23 -2.11
CA GLN A 176 3.76 -17.48 -3.00
C GLN A 176 2.79 -16.30 -3.02
N LEU A 177 2.44 -15.72 -1.85
CA LEU A 177 1.63 -14.51 -1.74
C LEU A 177 2.22 -13.38 -2.60
N ALA A 178 3.52 -13.14 -2.48
CA ALA A 178 4.23 -12.12 -3.24
C ALA A 178 4.16 -12.37 -4.76
N ARG A 179 4.34 -13.63 -5.21
CA ARG A 179 4.25 -13.99 -6.64
C ARG A 179 2.84 -13.84 -7.20
N ASP A 180 1.82 -14.28 -6.46
CA ASP A 180 0.45 -14.37 -6.97
C ASP A 180 -0.27 -13.02 -6.94
N TYR A 181 -0.01 -12.21 -5.92
CA TYR A 181 -0.74 -10.95 -5.66
C TYR A 181 0.11 -9.69 -5.79
N GLY A 182 1.42 -9.80 -5.94
CA GLY A 182 2.31 -8.65 -6.01
C GLY A 182 2.34 -7.84 -4.72
N THR A 183 2.16 -8.51 -3.58
CA THR A 183 2.18 -7.88 -2.25
C THR A 183 2.74 -8.84 -1.21
N GLY A 184 3.43 -8.29 -0.22
CA GLY A 184 3.80 -8.99 0.99
C GLY A 184 2.87 -8.69 2.17
N LEU A 185 1.71 -8.05 1.93
CA LEU A 185 0.75 -7.67 2.96
C LEU A 185 -0.46 -8.60 2.94
N ALA A 186 -0.83 -9.15 4.09
CA ALA A 186 -2.05 -9.92 4.23
C ALA A 186 -2.70 -9.73 5.61
N LEU A 187 -4.02 -9.73 5.64
CA LEU A 187 -4.83 -9.81 6.85
C LEU A 187 -5.57 -11.16 6.86
N VAL A 188 -5.15 -12.05 7.73
CA VAL A 188 -5.82 -13.33 7.94
C VAL A 188 -6.67 -13.24 9.19
N GLY A 189 -7.93 -13.69 9.12
CA GLY A 189 -8.85 -13.59 10.24
C GLY A 189 -9.83 -14.76 10.35
N GLN A 190 -10.24 -15.03 11.57
CA GLN A 190 -11.32 -15.98 11.86
C GLN A 190 -12.28 -15.35 12.87
N ILE A 191 -13.58 -15.42 12.58
CA ILE A 191 -14.65 -14.99 13.47
C ILE A 191 -15.50 -16.21 13.83
N SER A 192 -15.76 -16.39 15.11
CA SER A 192 -16.65 -17.44 15.62
C SER A 192 -17.40 -16.92 16.84
N GLY A 193 -18.74 -16.94 16.78
CA GLY A 193 -19.59 -16.54 17.91
C GLY A 193 -19.39 -15.10 18.40
N GLY A 194 -18.86 -14.20 17.52
CA GLY A 194 -18.55 -12.81 17.89
C GLY A 194 -17.11 -12.57 18.31
N ASP A 195 -16.31 -13.61 18.52
CA ASP A 195 -14.88 -13.51 18.78
C ASP A 195 -14.10 -13.50 17.46
N GLY A 196 -13.26 -12.51 17.26
CA GLY A 196 -12.37 -12.38 16.12
C GLY A 196 -10.92 -12.62 16.49
N SER A 197 -10.21 -13.50 15.78
CA SER A 197 -8.76 -13.67 15.82
C SER A 197 -8.14 -13.21 14.51
N TRP A 198 -7.09 -12.44 14.58
CA TRP A 198 -6.50 -11.74 13.46
C TRP A 198 -5.00 -11.89 13.42
N THR A 199 -4.44 -11.97 12.22
CA THR A 199 -3.00 -11.88 11.99
C THR A 199 -2.75 -10.96 10.80
N LEU A 200 -2.01 -9.88 11.02
CA LEU A 200 -1.51 -8.99 9.98
C LEU A 200 -0.07 -9.38 9.63
N VAL A 201 0.14 -9.67 8.37
CA VAL A 201 1.45 -9.93 7.77
C VAL A 201 1.93 -8.64 7.10
N THR A 202 3.15 -8.25 7.36
CA THR A 202 3.77 -7.03 6.81
C THR A 202 5.11 -7.33 6.11
N GLY A 203 5.14 -8.39 5.32
CA GLY A 203 6.29 -8.83 4.56
C GLY A 203 7.34 -9.58 5.38
N ASP A 204 7.72 -9.06 6.52
CA ASP A 204 8.78 -9.58 7.40
C ASP A 204 8.27 -9.97 8.80
N THR A 205 7.08 -9.51 9.19
CA THR A 205 6.52 -9.77 10.53
C THR A 205 5.06 -10.18 10.47
N CYS A 206 4.65 -11.01 11.45
CA CYS A 206 3.27 -11.38 11.69
C CYS A 206 2.86 -10.88 13.08
N GLN A 207 1.82 -10.06 13.12
CA GLN A 207 1.26 -9.50 14.35
C GLN A 207 -0.15 -10.03 14.57
N SER A 208 -0.38 -10.72 15.68
CA SER A 208 -1.69 -11.27 16.00
C SER A 208 -2.38 -10.49 17.11
N TRP A 209 -3.71 -10.40 17.04
CA TRP A 209 -4.56 -9.82 18.08
C TRP A 209 -5.94 -10.46 18.07
N GLN A 210 -6.73 -10.16 19.09
CA GLN A 210 -8.12 -10.61 19.21
C GLN A 210 -9.04 -9.41 19.36
N SER A 211 -10.29 -9.59 18.95
CA SER A 211 -11.38 -8.64 19.17
C SER A 211 -12.64 -9.38 19.52
N VAL A 212 -13.49 -8.74 20.33
CA VAL A 212 -14.77 -9.30 20.76
C VAL A 212 -15.85 -8.28 20.52
N SER A 213 -16.96 -8.70 19.89
CA SER A 213 -18.18 -7.90 19.76
C SER A 213 -19.36 -8.82 19.48
N THR A 214 -20.53 -8.37 19.82
CA THR A 214 -21.79 -9.08 19.53
C THR A 214 -22.24 -8.96 18.08
N ASN A 215 -21.55 -8.13 17.28
CA ASN A 215 -21.94 -7.84 15.89
C ASN A 215 -20.75 -8.06 14.95
N THR A 216 -20.88 -9.00 14.02
CA THR A 216 -19.85 -9.35 13.03
C THR A 216 -19.39 -8.14 12.20
N THR A 217 -20.31 -7.28 11.77
CA THR A 217 -19.96 -6.07 11.00
C THR A 217 -19.06 -5.14 11.83
N SER A 218 -19.37 -4.94 13.11
CA SER A 218 -18.54 -4.12 14.01
C SER A 218 -17.18 -4.75 14.23
N VAL A 219 -17.09 -6.08 14.36
CA VAL A 219 -15.81 -6.80 14.49
C VAL A 219 -14.95 -6.59 13.23
N LEU A 220 -15.54 -6.70 12.05
CA LEU A 220 -14.84 -6.53 10.77
C LEU A 220 -14.36 -5.09 10.57
N THR A 221 -15.21 -4.09 10.83
CA THR A 221 -14.82 -2.67 10.75
C THR A 221 -13.70 -2.35 11.75
N ALA A 222 -13.80 -2.85 12.99
CA ALA A 222 -12.77 -2.68 14.00
C ALA A 222 -11.45 -3.36 13.60
N ALA A 223 -11.53 -4.55 12.98
CA ALA A 223 -10.36 -5.27 12.48
C ALA A 223 -9.68 -4.51 11.34
N GLY A 224 -10.46 -3.95 10.40
CA GLY A 224 -9.93 -3.10 9.33
C GLY A 224 -9.20 -1.88 9.88
N ASN A 225 -9.79 -1.15 10.82
CA ASN A 225 -9.15 -0.02 11.48
C ASN A 225 -7.87 -0.43 12.23
N ALA A 226 -7.92 -1.52 13.00
CA ALA A 226 -6.77 -2.03 13.74
C ALA A 226 -5.64 -2.52 12.82
N ALA A 227 -5.96 -3.07 11.65
CA ALA A 227 -4.99 -3.41 10.63
C ALA A 227 -4.31 -2.15 10.05
N VAL A 228 -5.10 -1.13 9.70
CA VAL A 228 -4.56 0.15 9.20
C VAL A 228 -3.68 0.82 10.25
N ASP A 229 -4.08 0.84 11.54
CA ASP A 229 -3.25 1.41 12.61
C ASP A 229 -1.86 0.75 12.68
N ARG A 230 -1.81 -0.59 12.55
CA ARG A 230 -0.55 -1.34 12.55
C ARG A 230 0.29 -1.11 11.30
N LEU A 231 -0.36 -1.00 10.12
CA LEU A 231 0.31 -0.66 8.87
C LEU A 231 0.91 0.75 8.94
N VAL A 232 0.15 1.72 9.44
CA VAL A 232 0.62 3.09 9.64
C VAL A 232 1.79 3.13 10.63
N ALA A 233 1.68 2.46 11.77
CA ALA A 233 2.77 2.38 12.74
C ALA A 233 4.05 1.74 12.14
N ARG A 234 3.89 0.84 11.16
CA ARG A 234 5.01 0.17 10.50
C ARG A 234 5.63 0.99 9.37
N PHE A 235 4.80 1.62 8.53
CA PHE A 235 5.21 2.19 7.24
C PHE A 235 5.16 3.72 7.19
N ALA A 236 4.33 4.38 8.00
CA ALA A 236 4.32 5.83 8.05
C ALA A 236 5.47 6.33 8.92
N ALA A 237 6.57 6.69 8.27
CA ALA A 237 7.73 7.25 8.95
C ALA A 237 7.50 8.72 9.29
N ALA A 238 7.87 9.13 10.51
CA ALA A 238 8.12 10.54 10.79
C ALA A 238 9.32 11.01 9.93
N PRO A 239 9.36 12.30 9.51
CA PRO A 239 10.49 12.83 8.76
C PRO A 239 11.80 12.51 9.49
N ALA A 240 12.75 11.88 8.78
CA ALA A 240 14.05 11.55 9.36
C ALA A 240 14.81 12.83 9.76
N PRO A 241 15.54 12.83 10.88
CA PRO A 241 16.41 13.93 11.21
C PRO A 241 17.44 14.16 10.11
N ALA A 242 17.77 15.42 9.82
CA ALA A 242 18.77 15.79 8.82
C ALA A 242 20.11 15.12 9.14
N GLY A 243 20.57 14.22 8.25
CA GLY A 243 21.87 13.56 8.48
C GLY A 243 22.08 12.27 7.71
N GLY A 244 21.03 11.64 7.20
CA GLY A 244 21.13 10.36 6.47
C GLY A 244 21.70 9.21 7.34
N GLN A 245 21.22 8.00 7.11
CA GLN A 245 21.76 6.80 7.76
C GLN A 245 22.45 5.91 6.73
N ALA A 246 23.54 5.27 7.12
CA ALA A 246 24.15 4.21 6.34
C ALA A 246 23.61 2.86 6.82
N GLY A 247 23.40 1.92 5.89
CA GLY A 247 22.99 0.57 6.23
C GLY A 247 23.46 -0.43 5.19
N ALA A 248 23.58 -1.68 5.60
CA ALA A 248 23.97 -2.81 4.77
C ALA A 248 22.79 -3.73 4.52
N LEU A 249 22.41 -3.89 3.24
CA LEU A 249 21.33 -4.76 2.79
C LEU A 249 21.92 -5.94 2.01
N TRP A 250 21.54 -7.15 2.41
CA TRP A 250 21.74 -8.34 1.60
C TRP A 250 20.50 -8.64 0.77
N VAL A 251 20.69 -8.97 -0.52
CA VAL A 251 19.63 -9.48 -1.39
C VAL A 251 20.08 -10.80 -1.99
N GLY A 252 19.42 -11.90 -1.61
CA GLY A 252 19.64 -13.24 -2.10
C GLY A 252 18.77 -13.63 -3.29
N HIS A 253 19.03 -14.84 -3.84
CA HIS A 253 18.28 -15.45 -4.96
C HIS A 253 18.33 -14.65 -6.28
N LEU A 254 19.44 -13.95 -6.54
CA LEU A 254 19.70 -13.22 -7.78
C LEU A 254 20.39 -14.13 -8.80
N ARG A 255 19.63 -14.82 -9.63
CA ARG A 255 20.12 -15.85 -10.57
C ARG A 255 20.33 -15.35 -11.98
N SER A 256 20.02 -14.07 -12.26
CA SER A 256 20.18 -13.46 -13.59
C SER A 256 20.56 -11.99 -13.51
N ALA A 257 21.19 -11.50 -14.59
CA ALA A 257 21.49 -10.08 -14.75
C ALA A 257 20.22 -9.19 -14.77
N SER A 258 19.10 -9.72 -15.26
CA SER A 258 17.82 -9.01 -15.25
C SER A 258 17.27 -8.82 -13.82
N GLN A 259 17.40 -9.83 -12.96
CA GLN A 259 17.02 -9.72 -11.54
C GLN A 259 17.92 -8.71 -10.81
N TYR A 260 19.22 -8.76 -11.04
CA TYR A 260 20.16 -7.74 -10.53
C TYR A 260 19.74 -6.33 -10.96
N ALA A 261 19.46 -6.13 -12.24
CA ALA A 261 19.02 -4.83 -12.77
C ALA A 261 17.68 -4.38 -12.15
N ALA A 262 16.73 -5.31 -11.94
CA ALA A 262 15.46 -5.04 -11.31
C ALA A 262 15.61 -4.60 -9.84
N VAL A 263 16.44 -5.30 -9.06
CA VAL A 263 16.76 -4.90 -7.67
C VAL A 263 17.40 -3.51 -7.64
N MET A 264 18.38 -3.26 -8.50
CA MET A 264 19.06 -1.95 -8.55
C MET A 264 18.10 -0.84 -8.97
N ALA A 265 17.16 -1.11 -9.88
CA ALA A 265 16.11 -0.16 -10.27
C ALA A 265 15.13 0.09 -9.12
N LEU A 266 14.66 -0.97 -8.45
CA LEU A 266 13.76 -0.89 -7.29
C LEU A 266 14.36 0.01 -6.20
N LEU A 267 15.63 -0.24 -5.84
CA LEU A 267 16.31 0.53 -4.78
C LEU A 267 16.59 1.98 -5.19
N ARG A 268 16.97 2.25 -6.46
CA ARG A 268 17.26 3.61 -6.93
C ARG A 268 16.00 4.47 -7.10
N ASN A 269 14.85 3.84 -7.32
CA ASN A 269 13.56 4.54 -7.46
C ASN A 269 12.91 4.86 -6.11
N ASP A 270 13.41 4.31 -5.00
CA ASP A 270 12.89 4.65 -3.66
C ASP A 270 13.43 6.04 -3.25
N PRO A 271 12.54 7.03 -3.04
CA PRO A 271 12.96 8.41 -2.72
C PRO A 271 13.69 8.55 -1.38
N ARG A 272 13.65 7.53 -0.52
CA ARG A 272 14.33 7.48 0.77
C ARG A 272 15.76 6.95 0.65
N ILE A 273 16.15 6.43 -0.53
CA ILE A 273 17.48 5.88 -0.78
C ILE A 273 18.29 6.88 -1.62
N ARG A 274 19.26 7.54 -1.00
CA ARG A 274 20.14 8.52 -1.68
C ARG A 274 21.16 7.87 -2.59
N SER A 275 21.71 6.73 -2.17
CA SER A 275 22.68 6.00 -2.97
C SER A 275 22.70 4.52 -2.63
N VAL A 276 23.02 3.70 -3.66
CA VAL A 276 23.16 2.25 -3.57
C VAL A 276 24.53 1.88 -4.15
N ARG A 277 25.36 1.16 -3.38
CA ARG A 277 26.69 0.70 -3.80
C ARG A 277 26.84 -0.80 -3.54
N PRO A 278 27.10 -1.63 -4.55
CA PRO A 278 27.50 -3.02 -4.34
C PRO A 278 28.81 -3.09 -3.54
N MET A 279 28.84 -3.94 -2.51
CA MET A 279 30.02 -4.18 -1.68
C MET A 279 30.65 -5.55 -1.97
N ALA A 280 29.82 -6.58 -2.02
CA ALA A 280 30.27 -7.94 -2.28
C ALA A 280 29.15 -8.72 -2.99
N ALA A 281 29.55 -9.74 -3.77
CA ALA A 281 28.64 -10.72 -4.36
C ALA A 281 29.14 -12.11 -3.94
N GLU A 282 28.26 -12.91 -3.34
CA GLU A 282 28.56 -14.27 -2.88
C GLU A 282 27.43 -15.22 -3.30
N GLY A 283 27.77 -16.26 -4.05
CA GLY A 283 26.77 -17.20 -4.58
C GLY A 283 25.76 -16.50 -5.50
N ASP A 284 24.49 -16.57 -5.14
CA ASP A 284 23.39 -15.89 -5.83
C ASP A 284 22.88 -14.64 -5.05
N GLY A 285 23.70 -14.10 -4.15
CA GLY A 285 23.37 -12.95 -3.33
C GLY A 285 24.32 -11.76 -3.49
N LEU A 286 23.85 -10.60 -3.10
CA LEU A 286 24.50 -9.30 -3.24
C LEU A 286 24.42 -8.52 -1.94
N LEU A 287 25.57 -8.13 -1.40
CA LEU A 287 25.67 -7.21 -0.28
C LEU A 287 25.77 -5.78 -0.81
N LEU A 288 24.87 -4.91 -0.35
CA LEU A 288 24.73 -3.53 -0.77
C LEU A 288 24.94 -2.57 0.41
N SER A 289 25.69 -1.50 0.20
CA SER A 289 25.70 -0.35 1.10
C SER A 289 24.72 0.69 0.61
N LEU A 290 23.85 1.13 1.52
CA LEU A 290 22.81 2.13 1.26
C LEU A 290 23.08 3.40 2.07
N GLN A 291 22.80 4.56 1.46
CA GLN A 291 22.66 5.83 2.17
C GLN A 291 21.17 6.21 2.15
N LEU A 292 20.59 6.43 3.33
CA LEU A 292 19.16 6.44 3.54
C LEU A 292 18.70 7.74 4.24
N ASP A 293 17.52 8.24 3.87
CA ASP A 293 16.80 9.31 4.55
C ASP A 293 15.77 8.79 5.56
N ALA A 294 15.70 7.47 5.75
CA ALA A 294 14.82 6.80 6.70
C ALA A 294 15.56 5.59 7.31
N PRO A 295 15.10 5.04 8.45
CA PRO A 295 15.66 3.82 9.02
C PRO A 295 15.64 2.66 8.02
N LEU A 296 16.76 1.92 7.91
CA LEU A 296 16.87 0.78 6.98
C LEU A 296 15.76 -0.26 7.21
N ALA A 297 15.40 -0.52 8.48
CA ALA A 297 14.33 -1.45 8.81
C ALA A 297 12.96 -1.03 8.21
N THR A 298 12.66 0.27 8.18
CA THR A 298 11.42 0.79 7.56
C THR A 298 11.46 0.63 6.05
N VAL A 299 12.58 0.98 5.41
CA VAL A 299 12.76 0.81 3.96
C VAL A 299 12.69 -0.66 3.56
N ALA A 300 13.34 -1.54 4.31
CA ALA A 300 13.32 -2.99 4.07
C ALA A 300 11.91 -3.59 4.24
N ALA A 301 11.15 -3.13 5.23
CA ALA A 301 9.77 -3.55 5.41
C ALA A 301 8.88 -3.15 4.22
N ASP A 302 9.03 -1.93 3.68
CA ASP A 302 8.30 -1.49 2.48
C ASP A 302 8.72 -2.30 1.23
N LEU A 303 10.02 -2.60 1.09
CA LEU A 303 10.53 -3.45 0.01
C LEU A 303 9.94 -4.86 0.09
N ALA A 304 9.85 -5.44 1.30
CA ALA A 304 9.20 -6.73 1.50
C ALA A 304 7.68 -6.65 1.26
N ALA A 305 7.03 -5.57 1.71
CA ALA A 305 5.61 -5.33 1.47
C ALA A 305 5.26 -5.20 -0.01
N SER A 306 6.18 -4.69 -0.84
CA SER A 306 5.98 -4.54 -2.29
C SER A 306 5.81 -5.88 -3.04
N GLY A 307 6.11 -7.01 -2.40
CA GLY A 307 6.00 -8.35 -3.00
C GLY A 307 7.10 -8.68 -4.02
N HIS A 308 8.17 -7.89 -4.11
CA HIS A 308 9.35 -8.22 -4.91
C HIS A 308 10.39 -8.98 -4.10
N LEU A 309 10.40 -8.74 -2.80
CA LEU A 309 11.36 -9.27 -1.84
C LEU A 309 10.61 -9.91 -0.67
N VAL A 310 11.22 -10.89 -0.02
CA VAL A 310 10.72 -11.48 1.23
C VAL A 310 11.85 -11.51 2.25
N SER A 311 11.51 -11.53 3.54
CA SER A 311 12.51 -11.62 4.60
C SER A 311 13.31 -12.91 4.50
N ALA A 312 14.62 -12.81 4.67
CA ALA A 312 15.56 -13.92 4.56
C ALA A 312 16.31 -14.14 5.90
N ALA A 313 16.98 -15.28 6.01
CA ALA A 313 17.86 -15.55 7.15
C ALA A 313 19.00 -14.51 7.20
N PRO A 314 19.39 -14.04 8.40
CA PRO A 314 20.46 -13.08 8.55
C PRO A 314 21.75 -13.51 7.86
N GLN A 315 22.37 -12.60 7.10
CA GLN A 315 23.65 -12.82 6.42
C GLN A 315 24.78 -12.02 7.05
N PRO A 316 26.00 -12.55 7.09
CA PRO A 316 27.16 -11.84 7.65
C PRO A 316 27.38 -10.51 6.95
N GLY A 317 27.60 -9.44 7.73
CA GLY A 317 27.86 -8.10 7.22
C GLY A 317 26.65 -7.32 6.75
N ALA A 318 25.43 -7.89 6.83
CA ALA A 318 24.19 -7.21 6.51
C ALA A 318 23.41 -6.86 7.79
N ASP A 319 22.85 -5.66 7.83
CA ASP A 319 21.90 -5.23 8.87
C ASP A 319 20.50 -5.81 8.62
N VAL A 320 20.13 -6.01 7.35
CA VAL A 320 18.89 -6.64 6.90
C VAL A 320 19.17 -7.58 5.74
N SER A 321 18.47 -8.71 5.70
CA SER A 321 18.56 -9.71 4.63
C SER A 321 17.20 -9.96 4.01
N LEU A 322 17.13 -9.90 2.68
CA LEU A 322 15.93 -10.15 1.88
C LEU A 322 16.27 -11.11 0.73
N ASP A 323 15.29 -11.88 0.28
CA ASP A 323 15.38 -12.75 -0.90
C ASP A 323 14.51 -12.21 -2.03
N TRP A 324 15.05 -12.21 -3.24
CA TRP A 324 14.31 -11.85 -4.44
C TRP A 324 13.30 -12.94 -4.80
N VAL A 325 12.06 -12.57 -5.09
CA VAL A 325 10.95 -13.50 -5.38
C VAL A 325 10.46 -13.40 -6.82
N ARG A 326 10.52 -12.18 -7.42
CA ARG A 326 10.03 -11.95 -8.79
C ARG A 326 10.61 -10.69 -9.44
#